data_b7eb08932a94f1a63c5b2cf5a2385d63
#
_entry.id   b7eb08932a94f1a63c5b2cf5a2385d63
#
_cell.length_a   1.000
_cell.length_b   1.000
_cell.length_c   1.000
_cell.angle_alpha   90.00
_cell.angle_beta   90.00
_cell.angle_gamma   90.00
#
_symmetry.space_group_name_H-M   'P 1'
#
loop_
_entity.id
_entity.type
_entity.pdbx_description
1 polymer ?
#
loop_
_entity_poly.entity_id
_entity_poly.type
_entity_poly.pdbx_seq_one_letter_code
_entity_poly.pdbx_strand_id
1 'polypeptide(L)'
;MKLYMDIHGALGDATPEELDAAHKRDLDVQHKHGVRFLTYWFNDPAGHAFCLVEAPDRDAAVACHKEAHGLMPHKLVEVTAPTLSAFVGDWERSSPNRAMLDRAAPDTGIRTVMFTDIEGSTDISTREGDVRVMEILREHDRIVRAALTSCGGHEVKHTGDGVLASFVSVNRAIDCALQIQEAVAASAVGFRVRIGLSAGEPVSESDDLYGAAVNLAARTCAVARGGQVLVSNAVKELAIGKARRFVPLEPMQLKGFAEPVQLYELTA
;
A
#
# COMPACT_ATOMS: atom_id res chain seq x y z
N MET A 1 -10.76 2.81 -25.11
CA MET A 1 -10.15 1.47 -25.13
C MET A 1 -10.97 0.57 -24.22
N LYS A 2 -11.05 -0.72 -24.52
CA LYS A 2 -11.73 -1.72 -23.72
C LYS A 2 -10.71 -2.49 -22.91
N LEU A 3 -11.12 -3.02 -21.78
CA LEU A 3 -10.28 -3.82 -20.89
C LEU A 3 -10.60 -5.29 -21.10
N TYR A 4 -9.58 -6.10 -21.33
CA TYR A 4 -9.70 -7.53 -21.53
C TYR A 4 -8.82 -8.29 -20.55
N MET A 5 -9.33 -9.41 -20.05
CA MET A 5 -8.52 -10.43 -19.42
C MET A 5 -8.30 -11.54 -20.45
N ASP A 6 -7.08 -11.78 -20.83
CA ASP A 6 -6.73 -12.94 -21.63
C ASP A 6 -6.27 -14.11 -20.75
N ILE A 7 -6.56 -15.30 -21.21
CA ILE A 7 -6.31 -16.54 -20.47
C ILE A 7 -5.52 -17.47 -21.37
N HIS A 8 -4.31 -17.79 -20.96
CA HIS A 8 -3.48 -18.82 -21.56
C HIS A 8 -3.59 -20.09 -20.73
N GLY A 9 -4.02 -21.18 -21.35
CA GLY A 9 -4.13 -22.49 -20.70
C GLY A 9 -3.16 -23.48 -21.31
N ALA A 10 -2.93 -24.57 -20.60
CA ALA A 10 -2.09 -25.67 -21.04
C ALA A 10 -0.66 -25.26 -21.45
N LEU A 11 -0.04 -24.35 -20.67
CA LEU A 11 1.32 -23.89 -20.90
C LEU A 11 2.38 -24.96 -20.59
N GLY A 12 1.94 -26.17 -20.19
CA GLY A 12 2.84 -27.28 -19.89
C GLY A 12 3.82 -26.98 -18.78
N ASP A 13 5.10 -27.28 -19.02
CA ASP A 13 6.19 -27.05 -18.06
C ASP A 13 6.83 -25.65 -18.24
N ALA A 14 6.07 -24.65 -18.74
CA ALA A 14 6.58 -23.30 -18.94
C ALA A 14 7.02 -22.71 -17.59
N THR A 15 8.23 -22.18 -17.55
CA THR A 15 8.77 -21.55 -16.34
C THR A 15 8.31 -20.10 -16.21
N PRO A 16 8.33 -19.52 -14.98
CA PRO A 16 8.07 -18.09 -14.77
C PRO A 16 8.97 -17.19 -15.63
N GLU A 17 10.23 -17.56 -15.84
CA GLU A 17 11.22 -16.83 -16.63
C GLU A 17 10.86 -16.81 -18.13
N GLU A 18 10.36 -17.92 -18.65
CA GLU A 18 9.91 -18.00 -20.05
C GLU A 18 8.68 -17.16 -20.32
N LEU A 19 7.76 -17.10 -19.34
CA LEU A 19 6.55 -16.26 -19.43
C LEU A 19 6.90 -14.77 -19.27
N ASP A 20 7.82 -14.42 -18.39
CA ASP A 20 8.32 -13.04 -18.26
C ASP A 20 8.98 -12.60 -19.59
N ALA A 21 9.75 -13.47 -20.22
CA ALA A 21 10.35 -13.21 -21.53
C ALA A 21 9.32 -13.08 -22.66
N ALA A 22 8.22 -13.84 -22.62
CA ALA A 22 7.11 -13.70 -23.54
C ALA A 22 6.38 -12.37 -23.35
N HIS A 23 6.05 -12.04 -22.11
CA HIS A 23 5.40 -10.77 -21.78
C HIS A 23 6.26 -9.55 -22.17
N LYS A 24 7.58 -9.60 -22.01
CA LYS A 24 8.47 -8.54 -22.49
C LYS A 24 8.36 -8.32 -24.00
N ARG A 25 8.24 -9.40 -24.78
CA ARG A 25 8.01 -9.27 -26.24
C ARG A 25 6.67 -8.64 -26.57
N ASP A 26 5.62 -8.90 -25.79
CA ASP A 26 4.34 -8.19 -25.92
C ASP A 26 4.51 -6.69 -25.71
N LEU A 27 5.23 -6.28 -24.65
CA LEU A 27 5.48 -4.87 -24.38
C LEU A 27 6.28 -4.17 -25.49
N ASP A 28 7.18 -4.90 -26.18
CA ASP A 28 7.99 -4.35 -27.28
C ASP A 28 7.13 -4.02 -28.51
N VAL A 29 6.08 -4.79 -28.78
CA VAL A 29 5.25 -4.65 -30.00
C VAL A 29 3.88 -4.02 -29.77
N GLN A 30 3.41 -3.93 -28.52
CA GLN A 30 2.06 -3.46 -28.15
C GLN A 30 1.67 -2.13 -28.80
N HIS A 31 2.62 -1.21 -28.96
CA HIS A 31 2.40 0.12 -29.54
C HIS A 31 1.97 0.06 -31.01
N LYS A 32 2.37 -0.98 -31.77
CA LYS A 32 2.01 -1.16 -33.19
C LYS A 32 0.53 -1.54 -33.36
N HIS A 33 -0.04 -2.17 -32.35
CA HIS A 33 -1.44 -2.63 -32.36
C HIS A 33 -2.39 -1.72 -31.56
N GLY A 34 -1.87 -0.61 -31.00
CA GLY A 34 -2.65 0.26 -30.13
C GLY A 34 -3.13 -0.45 -28.85
N VAL A 35 -2.36 -1.43 -28.39
CA VAL A 35 -2.62 -2.26 -27.23
C VAL A 35 -1.73 -1.81 -26.07
N ARG A 36 -2.19 -1.99 -24.84
CA ARG A 36 -1.40 -1.73 -23.62
C ARG A 36 -1.59 -2.88 -22.64
N PHE A 37 -0.56 -3.68 -22.42
CA PHE A 37 -0.55 -4.68 -21.35
C PHE A 37 -0.36 -4.00 -20.00
N LEU A 38 -1.20 -4.34 -19.03
CA LEU A 38 -1.25 -3.72 -17.71
C LEU A 38 -0.56 -4.58 -16.66
N THR A 39 -0.87 -5.88 -16.63
CA THR A 39 -0.28 -6.84 -15.69
C THR A 39 -0.52 -8.27 -16.16
N TYR A 40 0.19 -9.23 -15.59
CA TYR A 40 -0.06 -10.65 -15.78
C TYR A 40 0.09 -11.45 -14.49
N TRP A 41 -0.55 -12.59 -14.43
CA TRP A 41 -0.46 -13.55 -13.32
C TRP A 41 -0.17 -14.94 -13.91
N PHE A 42 0.68 -15.68 -13.23
CA PHE A 42 0.99 -17.06 -13.57
C PHE A 42 0.63 -17.99 -12.39
N ASN A 43 -0.12 -19.05 -12.72
CA ASN A 43 -0.44 -20.12 -11.77
C ASN A 43 0.29 -21.38 -12.20
N ASP A 44 1.50 -21.57 -11.69
CA ASP A 44 2.38 -22.69 -11.99
C ASP A 44 1.72 -24.08 -11.78
N PRO A 45 1.04 -24.38 -10.65
CA PRO A 45 0.40 -25.69 -10.46
C PRO A 45 -0.70 -26.02 -11.47
N ALA A 46 -1.33 -25.02 -12.07
CA ALA A 46 -2.41 -25.20 -13.02
C ALA A 46 -1.98 -25.00 -14.48
N GLY A 47 -0.73 -24.54 -14.72
CA GLY A 47 -0.20 -24.24 -16.04
C GLY A 47 -1.01 -23.17 -16.78
N HIS A 48 -1.52 -22.16 -16.05
CA HIS A 48 -2.30 -21.06 -16.63
C HIS A 48 -1.59 -19.73 -16.41
N ALA A 49 -1.65 -18.86 -17.43
CA ALA A 49 -1.31 -17.45 -17.29
C ALA A 49 -2.51 -16.58 -17.66
N PHE A 50 -2.62 -15.44 -17.00
CA PHE A 50 -3.67 -14.46 -17.20
C PHE A 50 -2.99 -13.12 -17.45
N CYS A 51 -3.35 -12.43 -18.54
CA CYS A 51 -2.88 -11.07 -18.80
C CYS A 51 -4.06 -10.10 -18.79
N LEU A 52 -3.83 -8.93 -18.26
CA LEU A 52 -4.78 -7.82 -18.32
C LEU A 52 -4.30 -6.84 -19.36
N VAL A 53 -5.16 -6.54 -20.34
CA VAL A 53 -4.78 -5.74 -21.50
C VAL A 53 -5.86 -4.73 -21.85
N GLU A 54 -5.46 -3.51 -22.15
CA GLU A 54 -6.28 -2.51 -22.81
C GLU A 54 -6.06 -2.59 -24.32
N ALA A 55 -7.15 -2.71 -25.08
CA ALA A 55 -7.12 -2.77 -26.53
C ALA A 55 -8.32 -2.02 -27.14
N PRO A 56 -8.23 -1.55 -28.40
CA PRO A 56 -9.38 -1.02 -29.12
C PRO A 56 -10.47 -2.09 -29.29
N ASP A 57 -10.07 -3.31 -29.63
CA ASP A 57 -10.91 -4.47 -29.77
C ASP A 57 -10.14 -5.77 -29.49
N ARG A 58 -10.83 -6.89 -29.56
CA ARG A 58 -10.28 -8.23 -29.30
C ARG A 58 -9.22 -8.63 -30.33
N ASP A 59 -9.41 -8.27 -31.59
CA ASP A 59 -8.52 -8.67 -32.69
C ASP A 59 -7.15 -7.99 -32.55
N ALA A 60 -7.11 -6.75 -32.11
CA ALA A 60 -5.87 -6.02 -31.83
C ALA A 60 -5.02 -6.71 -30.74
N ALA A 61 -5.66 -7.16 -29.65
CA ALA A 61 -4.97 -7.89 -28.57
C ALA A 61 -4.39 -9.21 -29.09
N VAL A 62 -5.19 -9.96 -29.86
CA VAL A 62 -4.78 -11.23 -30.46
C VAL A 62 -3.63 -11.03 -31.46
N ALA A 63 -3.69 -9.99 -32.30
CA ALA A 63 -2.65 -9.68 -33.27
C ALA A 63 -1.32 -9.33 -32.59
N CYS A 64 -1.37 -8.65 -31.46
CA CYS A 64 -0.19 -8.32 -30.67
C CYS A 64 0.52 -9.58 -30.17
N HIS A 65 -0.16 -10.52 -29.52
CA HIS A 65 0.40 -11.80 -29.09
C HIS A 65 0.96 -12.62 -30.24
N LYS A 66 0.27 -12.63 -31.37
CA LYS A 66 0.71 -13.36 -32.58
C LYS A 66 2.05 -12.82 -33.09
N GLU A 67 2.23 -11.49 -33.11
CA GLU A 67 3.49 -10.87 -33.54
C GLU A 67 4.61 -11.05 -32.48
N ALA A 68 4.27 -10.94 -31.20
CA ALA A 68 5.24 -10.95 -30.11
C ALA A 68 5.93 -12.31 -29.91
N HIS A 69 5.13 -13.38 -29.84
CA HIS A 69 5.64 -14.71 -29.45
C HIS A 69 4.80 -15.89 -29.95
N GLY A 70 3.63 -15.63 -30.54
CA GLY A 70 2.77 -16.67 -31.11
C GLY A 70 2.00 -17.52 -30.09
N LEU A 71 2.13 -17.30 -28.79
CA LEU A 71 1.33 -17.97 -27.76
C LEU A 71 -0.04 -17.30 -27.69
N MET A 72 -1.01 -17.90 -28.37
CA MET A 72 -2.34 -17.34 -28.49
C MET A 72 -3.13 -17.53 -27.20
N PRO A 73 -3.90 -16.53 -26.75
CA PRO A 73 -4.79 -16.73 -25.61
C PRO A 73 -5.87 -17.76 -25.95
N HIS A 74 -6.07 -18.72 -25.07
CA HIS A 74 -7.15 -19.69 -25.12
C HIS A 74 -8.51 -19.00 -25.02
N LYS A 75 -8.62 -17.93 -24.23
CA LYS A 75 -9.84 -17.16 -24.06
C LYS A 75 -9.52 -15.69 -23.79
N LEU A 76 -10.29 -14.80 -24.41
CA LEU A 76 -10.24 -13.36 -24.17
C LEU A 76 -11.61 -12.89 -23.66
N VAL A 77 -11.66 -12.31 -22.47
CA VAL A 77 -12.88 -11.86 -21.80
C VAL A 77 -12.85 -10.35 -21.63
N GLU A 78 -13.86 -9.65 -22.17
CA GLU A 78 -14.05 -8.23 -21.88
C GLU A 78 -14.48 -8.06 -20.42
N VAL A 79 -13.76 -7.23 -19.67
CA VAL A 79 -14.01 -6.97 -18.26
C VAL A 79 -14.18 -5.48 -18.01
N THR A 80 -14.85 -5.12 -16.90
CA THR A 80 -14.94 -3.73 -16.46
C THR A 80 -14.03 -3.52 -15.27
N ALA A 81 -13.48 -2.31 -15.12
CA ALA A 81 -12.63 -1.98 -13.99
C ALA A 81 -13.28 -2.28 -12.62
N PRO A 82 -14.57 -1.95 -12.38
CA PRO A 82 -15.23 -2.31 -11.12
C PRO A 82 -15.33 -3.82 -10.90
N THR A 83 -15.63 -4.60 -11.94
CA THR A 83 -15.71 -6.07 -11.84
C THR A 83 -14.34 -6.65 -11.54
N LEU A 84 -13.31 -6.16 -12.21
CA LEU A 84 -11.94 -6.60 -11.99
C LEU A 84 -11.47 -6.30 -10.57
N SER A 85 -11.67 -5.07 -10.07
CA SER A 85 -11.30 -4.68 -8.72
C SER A 85 -12.04 -5.48 -7.64
N ALA A 86 -13.29 -5.86 -7.89
CA ALA A 86 -14.06 -6.74 -6.99
C ALA A 86 -13.51 -8.17 -6.95
N PHE A 87 -12.84 -8.62 -8.02
CA PHE A 87 -12.36 -10.00 -8.15
C PHE A 87 -10.88 -10.19 -7.77
N VAL A 88 -10.02 -9.26 -8.17
CA VAL A 88 -8.55 -9.34 -7.96
C VAL A 88 -8.01 -8.23 -7.06
N GLY A 89 -8.88 -7.45 -6.42
CA GLY A 89 -8.48 -6.34 -5.56
C GLY A 89 -7.92 -5.16 -6.36
N ASP A 90 -6.94 -4.48 -5.80
CA ASP A 90 -6.31 -3.30 -6.41
C ASP A 90 -5.29 -3.72 -7.49
N TRP A 91 -5.78 -4.18 -8.62
CA TRP A 91 -4.99 -4.63 -9.76
C TRP A 91 -4.10 -3.54 -10.37
N GLU A 92 -4.47 -2.26 -10.21
CA GLU A 92 -3.64 -1.13 -10.66
C GLU A 92 -2.32 -1.04 -9.90
N ARG A 93 -2.30 -1.53 -8.65
CA ARG A 93 -1.08 -1.64 -7.85
C ARG A 93 -0.22 -2.84 -8.24
N SER A 94 -0.82 -3.86 -8.81
CA SER A 94 -0.14 -5.07 -9.26
C SER A 94 0.38 -4.96 -10.69
N SER A 95 0.27 -3.81 -11.35
CA SER A 95 0.71 -3.61 -12.73
C SER A 95 2.23 -3.80 -12.87
N PRO A 96 2.72 -4.69 -13.76
CA PRO A 96 4.15 -4.92 -13.99
C PRO A 96 4.90 -3.69 -14.49
N ASN A 97 4.21 -2.78 -15.20
CA ASN A 97 4.79 -1.50 -15.59
C ASN A 97 5.13 -0.62 -14.37
N ARG A 98 4.44 -0.83 -13.24
CA ARG A 98 4.76 -0.22 -11.96
C ARG A 98 5.73 -1.08 -11.16
N ALA A 99 5.60 -2.40 -11.21
CA ALA A 99 6.51 -3.36 -10.60
C ALA A 99 7.88 -3.40 -11.26
N MET A 100 8.02 -3.13 -12.57
CA MET A 100 9.32 -2.96 -13.21
C MET A 100 10.06 -1.69 -12.79
N LEU A 101 9.35 -0.63 -12.38
CA LEU A 101 9.95 0.54 -11.74
C LEU A 101 10.29 0.29 -10.26
N ASP A 102 9.55 -0.61 -9.59
CA ASP A 102 9.81 -1.02 -8.20
C ASP A 102 10.71 -2.28 -8.08
N ARG A 103 10.85 -3.10 -9.13
CA ARG A 103 11.78 -4.25 -9.17
C ARG A 103 13.27 -3.86 -9.22
N ALA A 104 13.59 -2.57 -9.23
CA ALA A 104 14.98 -2.13 -9.08
C ALA A 104 15.55 -2.34 -7.66
N ALA A 105 14.71 -2.66 -6.68
CA ALA A 105 15.16 -3.08 -5.35
C ALA A 105 14.47 -4.40 -4.97
N PRO A 106 15.22 -5.45 -4.57
CA PRO A 106 14.62 -6.65 -4.00
C PRO A 106 13.76 -6.24 -2.80
N ASP A 107 12.57 -6.86 -2.65
CA ASP A 107 11.76 -6.68 -1.46
C ASP A 107 12.55 -7.17 -0.25
N THR A 108 13.02 -6.23 0.56
CA THR A 108 13.86 -6.53 1.73
C THR A 108 13.06 -7.13 2.89
N GLY A 109 11.74 -7.28 2.75
CA GLY A 109 10.87 -7.64 3.87
C GLY A 109 10.63 -6.50 4.88
N ILE A 110 11.47 -5.46 4.87
CA ILE A 110 11.34 -4.33 5.78
C ILE A 110 10.12 -3.49 5.40
N ARG A 111 9.29 -3.21 6.39
CA ARG A 111 8.16 -2.27 6.27
C ARG A 111 8.25 -1.19 7.33
N THR A 112 7.85 0.01 6.94
CA THR A 112 7.50 1.03 7.92
C THR A 112 6.02 0.90 8.22
N VAL A 113 5.71 0.67 9.47
CA VAL A 113 4.34 0.51 9.98
C VAL A 113 3.91 1.81 10.62
N MET A 114 2.74 2.29 10.27
CA MET A 114 2.11 3.49 10.81
C MET A 114 0.79 3.14 11.46
N PHE A 115 0.59 3.61 12.68
CA PHE A 115 -0.71 3.69 13.33
C PHE A 115 -1.15 5.14 13.44
N THR A 116 -2.40 5.39 13.12
CA THR A 116 -3.10 6.63 13.44
C THR A 116 -4.18 6.36 14.47
N ASP A 117 -4.56 7.35 15.26
CA ASP A 117 -5.61 7.21 16.25
C ASP A 117 -6.16 8.62 16.62
N ILE A 118 -7.47 8.73 16.79
CA ILE A 118 -8.13 9.99 17.15
C ILE A 118 -8.01 10.25 18.65
N GLU A 119 -7.42 11.37 19.04
CA GLU A 119 -7.27 11.72 20.45
C GLU A 119 -8.62 11.89 21.14
N GLY A 120 -8.87 11.09 22.18
CA GLY A 120 -10.05 11.22 23.01
C GLY A 120 -11.38 10.79 22.33
N SER A 121 -11.35 9.94 21.32
CA SER A 121 -12.54 9.47 20.59
C SER A 121 -13.65 8.94 21.49
N THR A 122 -13.30 8.18 22.52
CA THR A 122 -14.25 7.65 23.52
C THR A 122 -14.90 8.76 24.36
N ASP A 123 -14.12 9.75 24.76
CA ASP A 123 -14.63 10.90 25.54
C ASP A 123 -15.54 11.79 24.68
N ILE A 124 -15.22 11.96 23.40
CA ILE A 124 -16.05 12.70 22.43
C ILE A 124 -17.40 12.01 22.27
N SER A 125 -17.43 10.68 22.11
CA SER A 125 -18.68 9.92 22.02
C SER A 125 -19.57 10.15 23.25
N THR A 126 -18.98 10.13 24.43
CA THR A 126 -19.73 10.31 25.68
C THR A 126 -20.27 11.72 25.84
N ARG A 127 -19.54 12.75 25.38
CA ARG A 127 -19.90 14.16 25.58
C ARG A 127 -20.72 14.77 24.46
N GLU A 128 -20.45 14.41 23.23
CA GLU A 128 -20.99 15.07 22.03
C GLU A 128 -21.90 14.15 21.21
N GLY A 129 -21.97 12.87 21.57
CA GLY A 129 -22.86 11.87 20.97
C GLY A 129 -22.32 11.24 19.68
N ASP A 130 -22.99 10.18 19.25
CA ASP A 130 -22.53 9.32 18.15
C ASP A 130 -22.46 10.02 16.78
N VAL A 131 -23.36 10.99 16.53
CA VAL A 131 -23.39 11.73 15.25
C VAL A 131 -22.08 12.49 15.06
N ARG A 132 -21.59 13.13 16.12
CA ARG A 132 -20.35 13.88 16.09
C ARG A 132 -19.14 12.98 15.90
N VAL A 133 -19.09 11.85 16.58
CA VAL A 133 -18.03 10.86 16.42
C VAL A 133 -18.01 10.33 14.98
N MET A 134 -19.16 10.05 14.40
CA MET A 134 -19.23 9.57 13.01
C MET A 134 -18.79 10.63 11.99
N GLU A 135 -19.02 11.90 12.26
CA GLU A 135 -18.48 13.00 11.44
C GLU A 135 -16.95 13.02 11.49
N ILE A 136 -16.37 12.95 12.69
CA ILE A 136 -14.92 12.93 12.91
C ILE A 136 -14.29 11.70 12.26
N LEU A 137 -14.87 10.50 12.45
CA LEU A 137 -14.37 9.26 11.84
C LEU A 137 -14.35 9.33 10.31
N ARG A 138 -15.43 9.82 9.69
CA ARG A 138 -15.49 9.98 8.23
C ARG A 138 -14.42 10.94 7.70
N GLU A 139 -14.21 12.04 8.39
CA GLU A 139 -13.21 13.03 7.98
C GLU A 139 -11.79 12.50 8.19
N HIS A 140 -11.52 11.81 9.32
CA HIS A 140 -10.27 11.10 9.57
C HIS A 140 -9.96 10.11 8.45
N ASP A 141 -10.92 9.24 8.12
CA ASP A 141 -10.74 8.23 7.07
C ASP A 141 -10.47 8.85 5.71
N ARG A 142 -11.20 9.92 5.37
CA ARG A 142 -11.00 10.66 4.12
C ARG A 142 -9.58 11.23 4.05
N ILE A 143 -9.11 11.85 5.11
CA ILE A 143 -7.76 12.45 5.18
C ILE A 143 -6.70 11.37 5.09
N VAL A 144 -6.79 10.33 5.90
CA VAL A 144 -5.80 9.25 5.95
C VAL A 144 -5.70 8.53 4.61
N ARG A 145 -6.82 8.15 3.99
CA ARG A 145 -6.81 7.49 2.68
C ARG A 145 -6.26 8.36 1.56
N ALA A 146 -6.56 9.66 1.57
CA ALA A 146 -5.99 10.58 0.59
C ALA A 146 -4.45 10.67 0.74
N ALA A 147 -3.94 10.78 1.97
CA ALA A 147 -2.51 10.80 2.24
C ALA A 147 -1.83 9.46 1.90
N LEU A 148 -2.44 8.32 2.25
CA LEU A 148 -1.94 6.99 1.88
C LEU A 148 -1.81 6.85 0.35
N THR A 149 -2.83 7.25 -0.38
CA THR A 149 -2.82 7.20 -1.86
C THR A 149 -1.70 8.06 -2.44
N SER A 150 -1.52 9.29 -1.95
CA SER A 150 -0.49 10.20 -2.45
C SER A 150 0.93 9.73 -2.13
N CYS A 151 1.14 9.08 -0.97
CA CYS A 151 2.43 8.61 -0.51
C CYS A 151 2.73 7.14 -0.86
N GLY A 152 1.80 6.44 -1.51
CA GLY A 152 1.96 5.02 -1.85
C GLY A 152 2.00 4.11 -0.61
N GLY A 153 1.23 4.46 0.43
CA GLY A 153 0.99 3.64 1.60
C GLY A 153 -0.11 2.63 1.34
N HIS A 154 -0.05 1.50 2.02
CA HIS A 154 -1.07 0.46 2.01
C HIS A 154 -1.85 0.48 3.32
N GLU A 155 -3.17 0.67 3.25
CA GLU A 155 -4.08 0.48 4.38
C GLU A 155 -4.18 -1.01 4.68
N VAL A 156 -3.72 -1.44 5.85
CA VAL A 156 -3.80 -2.85 6.27
C VAL A 156 -5.16 -3.12 6.89
N LYS A 157 -5.56 -2.31 7.87
CA LYS A 157 -6.89 -2.40 8.50
C LYS A 157 -7.27 -1.16 9.30
N HIS A 158 -8.56 -1.02 9.52
CA HIS A 158 -9.12 -0.13 10.53
C HIS A 158 -8.98 -0.71 11.95
N THR A 159 -8.71 0.17 12.92
CA THR A 159 -8.59 -0.20 14.35
C THR A 159 -9.69 0.44 15.21
N GLY A 160 -10.81 0.77 14.61
CA GLY A 160 -11.94 1.46 15.24
C GLY A 160 -11.89 2.96 14.98
N ASP A 161 -11.11 3.71 15.71
CA ASP A 161 -10.89 5.15 15.59
C ASP A 161 -9.53 5.52 14.94
N GLY A 162 -8.85 4.54 14.35
CA GLY A 162 -7.58 4.71 13.68
C GLY A 162 -7.37 3.76 12.51
N VAL A 163 -6.20 3.84 11.92
CA VAL A 163 -5.78 3.04 10.77
C VAL A 163 -4.39 2.45 11.01
N LEU A 164 -4.23 1.16 10.71
CA LEU A 164 -2.94 0.52 10.50
C LEU A 164 -2.59 0.60 9.03
N ALA A 165 -1.45 1.18 8.72
CA ALA A 165 -0.91 1.25 7.36
C ALA A 165 0.55 0.80 7.30
N SER A 166 0.98 0.37 6.12
CA SER A 166 2.35 -0.05 5.84
C SER A 166 2.94 0.64 4.62
N PHE A 167 4.28 0.77 4.62
CA PHE A 167 5.04 1.42 3.54
C PHE A 167 6.32 0.64 3.29
N VAL A 168 6.70 0.55 2.03
CA VAL A 168 8.04 0.05 1.63
C VAL A 168 9.12 1.10 1.89
N SER A 169 8.76 2.38 1.87
CA SER A 169 9.69 3.50 2.06
C SER A 169 9.43 4.25 3.36
N VAL A 170 10.44 4.32 4.22
CA VAL A 170 10.42 5.12 5.47
C VAL A 170 10.11 6.59 5.18
N ASN A 171 10.72 7.17 4.15
CA ASN A 171 10.52 8.59 3.84
C ASN A 171 9.07 8.86 3.40
N ARG A 172 8.47 7.97 2.60
CA ARG A 172 7.06 8.10 2.21
C ARG A 172 6.11 7.96 3.41
N ALA A 173 6.43 7.09 4.37
CA ALA A 173 5.66 6.98 5.61
C ALA A 173 5.73 8.27 6.44
N ILE A 174 6.92 8.88 6.54
CA ILE A 174 7.13 10.16 7.21
C ILE A 174 6.34 11.28 6.51
N ASP A 175 6.44 11.36 5.18
CA ASP A 175 5.70 12.36 4.39
C ASP A 175 4.19 12.20 4.55
N CYS A 176 3.69 10.97 4.56
CA CYS A 176 2.28 10.66 4.80
C CYS A 176 1.83 11.12 6.19
N ALA A 177 2.61 10.83 7.22
CA ALA A 177 2.29 11.24 8.60
C ALA A 177 2.20 12.77 8.75
N LEU A 178 3.13 13.50 8.14
CA LEU A 178 3.11 14.96 8.13
C LEU A 178 1.92 15.52 7.34
N GLN A 179 1.62 14.98 6.16
CA GLN A 179 0.44 15.36 5.38
C GLN A 179 -0.87 15.12 6.14
N ILE A 180 -0.98 14.01 6.87
CA ILE A 180 -2.15 13.75 7.72
C ILE A 180 -2.28 14.83 8.78
N GLN A 181 -1.20 15.16 9.50
CA GLN A 181 -1.24 16.18 10.56
C GLN A 181 -1.62 17.56 10.02
N GLU A 182 -1.06 17.94 8.87
CA GLU A 182 -1.39 19.20 8.20
C GLU A 182 -2.86 19.25 7.77
N ALA A 183 -3.37 18.19 7.14
CA ALA A 183 -4.76 18.12 6.70
C ALA A 183 -5.75 18.10 7.86
N VAL A 184 -5.42 17.39 8.97
CA VAL A 184 -6.23 17.38 10.19
C VAL A 184 -6.27 18.77 10.83
N ALA A 185 -5.13 19.47 10.91
CA ALA A 185 -5.05 20.82 11.45
C ALA A 185 -5.85 21.84 10.62
N ALA A 186 -5.94 21.63 9.30
CA ALA A 186 -6.73 22.47 8.38
C ALA A 186 -8.21 22.09 8.31
N SER A 187 -8.63 20.96 8.90
CA SER A 187 -10.01 20.50 8.86
C SER A 187 -10.92 21.35 9.73
N ALA A 188 -12.07 21.75 9.16
CA ALA A 188 -13.12 22.47 9.89
C ALA A 188 -13.82 21.61 10.96
N VAL A 189 -13.66 20.30 10.91
CA VAL A 189 -14.29 19.36 11.84
C VAL A 189 -13.67 19.47 13.25
N GLY A 190 -12.42 19.89 13.41
CA GLY A 190 -11.82 20.22 14.70
C GLY A 190 -11.60 19.00 15.59
N PHE A 191 -10.67 18.12 15.19
CA PHE A 191 -10.22 16.97 15.98
C PHE A 191 -8.68 16.88 15.91
N ARG A 192 -8.09 16.00 16.68
CA ARG A 192 -6.66 15.74 16.64
C ARG A 192 -6.37 14.26 16.44
N VAL A 193 -5.29 13.99 15.73
CA VAL A 193 -4.80 12.63 15.47
C VAL A 193 -3.40 12.48 16.05
N ARG A 194 -3.16 11.36 16.70
CA ARG A 194 -1.82 10.92 17.12
C ARG A 194 -1.32 9.86 16.15
N ILE A 195 -0.03 9.89 15.85
CA ILE A 195 0.58 9.00 14.86
C ILE A 195 1.84 8.37 15.45
N GLY A 196 1.97 7.04 15.28
CA GLY A 196 3.15 6.28 15.68
C GLY A 196 3.73 5.50 14.50
N LEU A 197 5.06 5.64 14.27
CA LEU A 197 5.76 4.89 13.24
C LEU A 197 6.85 4.00 13.84
N SER A 198 6.95 2.79 13.30
CA SER A 198 8.08 1.88 13.52
C SER A 198 8.49 1.20 12.22
N ALA A 199 9.72 0.72 12.15
CA ALA A 199 10.24 -0.02 11.00
C ALA A 199 10.83 -1.35 11.44
N GLY A 200 10.66 -2.39 10.61
CA GLY A 200 11.17 -3.73 10.84
C GLY A 200 10.58 -4.72 9.84
N GLU A 201 10.78 -5.99 10.08
CA GLU A 201 10.25 -7.09 9.24
C GLU A 201 9.00 -7.71 9.92
N PRO A 202 7.78 -7.24 9.57
CA PRO A 202 6.56 -7.85 10.08
C PRO A 202 6.28 -9.20 9.40
N VAL A 203 5.57 -10.06 10.10
CA VAL A 203 4.98 -11.27 9.51
C VAL A 203 3.65 -10.88 8.87
N SER A 204 3.48 -11.21 7.59
CA SER A 204 2.23 -11.02 6.86
C SER A 204 1.42 -12.30 6.87
N GLU A 205 0.16 -12.24 7.32
CA GLU A 205 -0.77 -13.38 7.34
C GLU A 205 -2.19 -12.88 7.09
N SER A 206 -2.87 -13.43 6.07
CA SER A 206 -4.27 -13.13 5.75
C SER A 206 -4.56 -11.62 5.62
N ASP A 207 -3.73 -10.92 4.85
CA ASP A 207 -3.81 -9.45 4.63
C ASP A 207 -3.59 -8.59 5.89
N ASP A 208 -3.13 -9.19 7.00
CA ASP A 208 -2.76 -8.47 8.22
C ASP A 208 -1.24 -8.54 8.49
N LEU A 209 -0.77 -7.65 9.36
CA LEU A 209 0.63 -7.57 9.76
C LEU A 209 0.79 -7.83 11.26
N TYR A 210 1.78 -8.65 11.61
CA TYR A 210 2.10 -9.06 12.98
C TYR A 210 3.59 -8.87 13.28
N GLY A 211 3.92 -8.86 14.56
CA GLY A 211 5.31 -8.87 15.01
C GLY A 211 5.70 -7.65 15.82
N ALA A 212 6.97 -7.63 16.24
CA ALA A 212 7.50 -6.63 17.17
C ALA A 212 7.42 -5.19 16.60
N ALA A 213 7.68 -5.02 15.31
CA ALA A 213 7.60 -3.70 14.65
C ALA A 213 6.17 -3.14 14.64
N VAL A 214 5.17 -4.00 14.42
CA VAL A 214 3.74 -3.62 14.45
C VAL A 214 3.33 -3.22 15.87
N ASN A 215 3.70 -4.05 16.85
CA ASN A 215 3.43 -3.77 18.26
C ASN A 215 4.10 -2.47 18.71
N LEU A 216 5.34 -2.23 18.26
CA LEU A 216 6.06 -1.00 18.61
C LEU A 216 5.37 0.23 18.01
N ALA A 217 4.95 0.19 16.73
CA ALA A 217 4.22 1.28 16.11
C ALA A 217 2.90 1.60 16.85
N ALA A 218 2.14 0.57 17.24
CA ALA A 218 0.90 0.71 18.01
C ALA A 218 1.16 1.35 19.40
N ARG A 219 2.21 0.90 20.12
CA ARG A 219 2.58 1.48 21.43
C ARG A 219 3.11 2.90 21.30
N THR A 220 3.87 3.17 20.25
CA THR A 220 4.35 4.52 19.91
C THR A 220 3.19 5.48 19.67
N CYS A 221 2.19 5.06 18.90
CA CYS A 221 0.96 5.82 18.69
C CYS A 221 0.19 6.07 20.01
N ALA A 222 0.07 5.04 20.85
CA ALA A 222 -0.67 5.14 22.11
C ALA A 222 -0.08 6.13 23.12
N VAL A 223 1.24 6.40 23.09
CA VAL A 223 1.91 7.38 23.97
C VAL A 223 2.04 8.77 23.33
N ALA A 224 1.74 8.91 22.06
CA ALA A 224 1.71 10.19 21.37
C ALA A 224 0.49 11.03 21.81
N ARG A 225 0.63 12.36 21.74
CA ARG A 225 -0.44 13.32 21.95
C ARG A 225 -1.10 13.70 20.62
N GLY A 226 -2.31 14.21 20.65
CA GLY A 226 -2.96 14.75 19.46
C GLY A 226 -2.12 15.84 18.78
N GLY A 227 -1.94 15.71 17.47
CA GLY A 227 -1.06 16.54 16.66
C GLY A 227 0.40 16.08 16.62
N GLN A 228 0.77 15.04 17.38
CA GLN A 228 2.14 14.56 17.48
C GLN A 228 2.40 13.36 16.56
N VAL A 229 3.58 13.31 15.96
CA VAL A 229 4.10 12.15 15.23
C VAL A 229 5.31 11.63 15.99
N LEU A 230 5.19 10.42 16.55
CA LEU A 230 6.30 9.75 17.21
C LEU A 230 6.85 8.62 16.34
N VAL A 231 8.16 8.44 16.38
CA VAL A 231 8.84 7.41 15.60
C VAL A 231 9.82 6.62 16.46
N SER A 232 10.01 5.35 16.10
CA SER A 232 11.05 4.50 16.69
C SER A 232 12.45 4.90 16.21
N ASN A 233 13.49 4.45 16.93
CA ASN A 233 14.88 4.66 16.54
C ASN A 233 15.17 4.13 15.12
N ALA A 234 14.61 2.95 14.76
CA ALA A 234 14.78 2.37 13.43
C ALA A 234 14.29 3.31 12.31
N VAL A 235 13.13 3.98 12.50
CA VAL A 235 12.62 4.95 11.53
C VAL A 235 13.57 6.14 11.40
N LYS A 236 14.06 6.69 12.51
CA LYS A 236 15.02 7.79 12.49
C LYS A 236 16.31 7.40 11.76
N GLU A 237 16.85 6.21 12.03
CA GLU A 237 18.10 5.74 11.42
C GLU A 237 17.93 5.51 9.91
N LEU A 238 16.83 4.89 9.49
CA LEU A 238 16.54 4.65 8.07
C LEU A 238 16.22 5.94 7.29
N ALA A 239 15.86 7.03 7.98
CA ALA A 239 15.61 8.34 7.38
C ALA A 239 16.87 9.25 7.29
N ILE A 240 18.06 8.77 7.66
CA ILE A 240 19.32 9.51 7.58
C ILE A 240 19.53 10.05 6.15
N GLY A 241 20.06 11.28 6.06
CA GLY A 241 20.34 11.94 4.78
C GLY A 241 19.18 12.74 4.19
N LYS A 242 18.04 12.82 4.90
CA LYS A 242 16.93 13.72 4.57
C LYS A 242 16.86 14.86 5.60
N ALA A 243 16.45 16.05 5.14
CA ALA A 243 16.26 17.22 6.00
C ALA A 243 15.00 17.03 6.89
N ARG A 244 15.10 16.14 7.86
CA ARG A 244 14.04 15.86 8.85
C ARG A 244 14.59 16.09 10.25
N ARG A 245 13.78 16.71 11.10
CA ARG A 245 14.15 16.97 12.48
C ARG A 245 13.49 15.95 13.41
N PHE A 246 14.32 15.23 14.15
CA PHE A 246 13.90 14.26 15.15
C PHE A 246 14.35 14.74 16.53
N VAL A 247 13.39 15.02 17.39
CA VAL A 247 13.65 15.45 18.77
C VAL A 247 13.56 14.22 19.68
N PRO A 248 14.65 13.84 20.38
CA PRO A 248 14.61 12.69 21.26
C PRO A 248 13.70 12.97 22.46
N LEU A 249 12.91 11.97 22.85
CA LEU A 249 12.14 11.97 24.09
C LEU A 249 12.93 11.18 25.15
N GLU A 250 12.55 11.34 26.42
CA GLU A 250 13.05 10.43 27.45
C GLU A 250 12.65 8.99 27.15
N PRO A 251 13.54 7.99 27.35
CA PRO A 251 13.21 6.59 27.13
C PRO A 251 11.97 6.17 27.92
N MET A 252 11.02 5.51 27.26
CA MET A 252 9.73 5.16 27.85
C MET A 252 9.57 3.67 28.01
N GLN A 253 9.03 3.23 29.15
CA GLN A 253 8.61 1.86 29.33
C GLN A 253 7.29 1.62 28.58
N LEU A 254 7.34 0.90 27.49
CA LEU A 254 6.18 0.54 26.69
C LEU A 254 5.64 -0.84 27.08
N LYS A 255 4.32 -1.00 27.11
CA LYS A 255 3.68 -2.29 27.43
C LYS A 255 4.12 -3.37 26.44
N GLY A 256 4.70 -4.46 26.96
CA GLY A 256 5.16 -5.60 26.16
C GLY A 256 6.63 -5.52 25.74
N PHE A 257 7.36 -4.49 26.13
CA PHE A 257 8.81 -4.35 25.92
C PHE A 257 9.54 -4.46 27.26
N ALA A 258 10.59 -5.28 27.31
CA ALA A 258 11.33 -5.55 28.53
C ALA A 258 12.15 -4.33 28.99
N GLU A 259 12.69 -3.58 28.03
CA GLU A 259 13.54 -2.40 28.26
C GLU A 259 12.84 -1.12 27.82
N PRO A 260 13.19 0.03 28.42
CA PRO A 260 12.72 1.33 27.97
C PRO A 260 13.07 1.58 26.49
N VAL A 261 12.11 2.07 25.73
CA VAL A 261 12.26 2.32 24.29
C VAL A 261 12.56 3.81 24.05
N GLN A 262 13.59 4.06 23.24
CA GLN A 262 13.89 5.42 22.78
C GLN A 262 12.96 5.78 21.62
N LEU A 263 12.17 6.83 21.82
CA LEU A 263 11.30 7.41 20.80
C LEU A 263 11.76 8.82 20.44
N TYR A 264 11.34 9.26 19.26
CA TYR A 264 11.63 10.59 18.76
C TYR A 264 10.35 11.25 18.28
N GLU A 265 10.21 12.54 18.55
CA GLU A 265 9.18 13.36 17.93
C GLU A 265 9.68 13.87 16.59
N LEU A 266 8.89 13.62 15.53
CA LEU A 266 9.12 14.19 14.22
C LEU A 266 8.50 15.58 14.17
N THR A 267 9.32 16.58 13.88
CA THR A 267 8.89 17.98 13.72
C THR A 267 9.12 18.42 12.27
N ALA A 268 8.22 19.27 11.77
CA ALA A 268 8.31 19.83 10.42
C ALA A 268 9.59 20.68 10.24
#